data_e430eb4e8a8dfed9caa987ab0570483b
#
_entry.id   e430eb4e8a8dfed9caa987ab0570483b
#
_cell.length_a   1.000
_cell.length_b   1.000
_cell.length_c   1.000
_cell.angle_alpha   90.00
_cell.angle_beta   90.00
_cell.angle_gamma   90.00
#
_symmetry.space_group_name_H-M   'P 1'
#
loop_
_entity.id
_entity.type
_entity.pdbx_description
1 polymer ?
#
loop_
_entity_poly.entity_id
_entity_poly.type
_entity_poly.pdbx_seq_one_letter_code
_entity_poly.pdbx_strand_id
1 'polypeptide(L)'
;MNNYKILHTSDWHIGKKIENFSILKEQKKFLSFLLEFLKKEKIDLLLVAGDVYDSKRPGFEEQRLVNNFFYELSFTSCKWCVVISGNHDKKDYLSINKKLLSRFNFFLITEYDSDEQIVFLKDNEDLKFIVVCLPHINERLILGQNFDNFFELEDESSSKLFLKNLESAYRKKISSLYNLLENKYKGVPKILMAHSFFSSSKKIDTLGGSYIIPFNVFGNGFSYVALGHVHKFMKLRENIVYSGAPMQYSFNEAHDKYINVLHFNDNKLILQKAFPVPVFNKLIFVKGSLKEVLDFLTNVKKEESFTIYLKIELNEAVDTSAEETIYNLARLNYMNLASISYSLSSNQHFQDDSSFIGELEVLEMDEKYFFEKKLRRDFENGVIKDVKFKEEELISLFNEVLAKGYLGEYEDK
;
A
#
# COMPACT_ATOMS: atom_id res chain seq x y z
N MET A 1 28.59 -2.10 23.84
CA MET A 1 28.29 -2.14 22.40
C MET A 1 26.79 -1.99 22.22
N ASN A 2 26.37 -0.91 21.57
CA ASN A 2 24.95 -0.64 21.32
C ASN A 2 24.53 -1.37 20.03
N ASN A 3 23.98 -2.58 20.19
CA ASN A 3 23.51 -3.38 19.06
C ASN A 3 21.99 -3.41 19.05
N TYR A 4 21.37 -2.93 18.01
CA TYR A 4 19.92 -2.84 17.86
C TYR A 4 19.46 -3.49 16.56
N LYS A 5 18.37 -4.25 16.64
CA LYS A 5 17.68 -4.81 15.48
C LYS A 5 16.37 -4.07 15.26
N ILE A 6 16.14 -3.63 14.03
CA ILE A 6 14.95 -2.91 13.63
C ILE A 6 14.23 -3.73 12.56
N LEU A 7 12.94 -3.89 12.67
CA LEU A 7 12.11 -4.50 11.65
C LEU A 7 11.24 -3.44 10.98
N HIS A 8 11.25 -3.41 9.66
CA HIS A 8 10.41 -2.55 8.83
C HIS A 8 9.40 -3.39 8.04
N THR A 9 8.14 -3.04 8.15
CA THR A 9 6.98 -3.58 7.42
C THR A 9 6.01 -2.45 7.09
N SER A 10 5.06 -2.67 6.18
CA SER A 10 4.02 -1.72 5.79
C SER A 10 2.82 -2.43 5.17
N ASP A 11 1.81 -1.69 4.81
CA ASP A 11 0.73 -2.12 3.92
C ASP A 11 0.06 -3.43 4.40
N TRP A 12 -0.37 -3.45 5.68
CA TRP A 12 -1.04 -4.63 6.27
C TRP A 12 -2.46 -4.79 5.77
N HIS A 13 -3.12 -3.68 5.42
CA HIS A 13 -4.49 -3.64 4.92
C HIS A 13 -5.45 -4.55 5.68
N ILE A 14 -5.42 -4.48 7.02
CA ILE A 14 -6.29 -5.31 7.86
C ILE A 14 -7.75 -5.02 7.53
N GLY A 15 -8.48 -6.09 7.16
CA GLY A 15 -9.86 -6.01 6.66
C GLY A 15 -10.00 -6.09 5.15
N LYS A 16 -8.89 -6.24 4.41
CA LYS A 16 -8.90 -6.47 2.95
C LYS A 16 -9.79 -7.65 2.60
N LYS A 17 -10.49 -7.51 1.47
CA LYS A 17 -11.24 -8.59 0.85
C LYS A 17 -10.65 -8.90 -0.52
N ILE A 18 -10.66 -10.16 -0.90
CA ILE A 18 -10.41 -10.60 -2.26
C ILE A 18 -11.76 -10.86 -2.89
N GLU A 19 -12.21 -9.94 -3.74
CA GLU A 19 -13.61 -9.85 -4.19
C GLU A 19 -14.57 -9.87 -2.97
N ASN A 20 -15.39 -10.90 -2.82
CA ASN A 20 -16.31 -11.04 -1.70
C ASN A 20 -15.75 -11.83 -0.51
N PHE A 21 -14.50 -12.30 -0.56
CA PHE A 21 -13.90 -13.14 0.48
C PHE A 21 -13.08 -12.30 1.46
N SER A 22 -13.44 -12.33 2.74
CA SER A 22 -12.61 -11.76 3.79
C SER A 22 -11.37 -12.62 4.01
N ILE A 23 -10.20 -11.98 4.03
CA ILE A 23 -8.90 -12.63 4.32
C ILE A 23 -8.43 -12.36 5.77
N LEU A 24 -9.33 -11.99 6.65
CA LEU A 24 -8.99 -11.61 8.04
C LEU A 24 -8.34 -12.78 8.82
N LYS A 25 -8.66 -14.03 8.47
CA LYS A 25 -8.03 -15.22 9.08
C LYS A 25 -6.56 -15.33 8.68
N GLU A 26 -6.25 -15.09 7.43
CA GLU A 26 -4.89 -15.09 6.89
C GLU A 26 -4.08 -13.92 7.48
N GLN A 27 -4.68 -12.75 7.60
CA GLN A 27 -4.09 -11.57 8.24
C GLN A 27 -3.79 -11.83 9.72
N LYS A 28 -4.66 -12.54 10.42
CA LYS A 28 -4.38 -12.99 11.80
C LYS A 28 -3.16 -13.92 11.86
N LYS A 29 -3.03 -14.86 10.91
CA LYS A 29 -1.83 -15.75 10.82
C LYS A 29 -0.56 -14.93 10.57
N PHE A 30 -0.63 -13.93 9.67
CA PHE A 30 0.49 -13.02 9.43
C PHE A 30 0.90 -12.27 10.70
N LEU A 31 -0.02 -11.66 11.42
CA LEU A 31 0.30 -10.93 12.66
C LEU A 31 0.86 -11.86 13.76
N SER A 32 0.38 -13.11 13.82
CA SER A 32 0.96 -14.12 14.72
C SER A 32 2.40 -14.47 14.32
N PHE A 33 2.64 -14.69 13.03
CA PHE A 33 4.01 -14.90 12.49
C PHE A 33 4.92 -13.71 12.82
N LEU A 34 4.43 -12.49 12.64
CA LEU A 34 5.22 -11.27 12.92
C LEU A 34 5.61 -11.20 14.40
N LEU A 35 4.70 -11.49 15.33
CA LEU A 35 4.98 -11.54 16.77
C LEU A 35 6.03 -12.61 17.12
N GLU A 36 5.89 -13.80 16.56
CA GLU A 36 6.89 -14.87 16.77
C GLU A 36 8.25 -14.49 16.21
N PHE A 37 8.29 -13.88 15.03
CA PHE A 37 9.51 -13.38 14.41
C PHE A 37 10.19 -12.31 15.27
N LEU A 38 9.43 -11.33 15.76
CA LEU A 38 9.92 -10.27 16.67
C LEU A 38 10.56 -10.86 17.93
N LYS A 39 9.91 -11.85 18.54
CA LYS A 39 10.43 -12.57 19.73
C LYS A 39 11.71 -13.36 19.40
N LYS A 40 11.67 -14.18 18.35
CA LYS A 40 12.79 -15.04 17.93
C LYS A 40 14.05 -14.24 17.55
N GLU A 41 13.88 -13.21 16.75
CA GLU A 41 15.00 -12.37 16.29
C GLU A 41 15.42 -11.32 17.31
N LYS A 42 14.68 -11.16 18.41
CA LYS A 42 14.92 -10.14 19.44
C LYS A 42 14.97 -8.74 18.83
N ILE A 43 13.91 -8.39 18.11
CA ILE A 43 13.79 -7.06 17.48
C ILE A 43 13.56 -6.00 18.57
N ASP A 44 14.32 -4.92 18.52
CA ASP A 44 14.23 -3.81 19.47
C ASP A 44 13.23 -2.72 19.02
N LEU A 45 13.10 -2.51 17.70
CA LEU A 45 12.23 -1.47 17.13
C LEU A 45 11.43 -2.05 15.97
N LEU A 46 10.10 -1.86 16.02
CA LEU A 46 9.20 -2.14 14.89
C LEU A 46 8.81 -0.83 14.20
N LEU A 47 9.02 -0.74 12.88
CA LEU A 47 8.56 0.33 12.01
C LEU A 47 7.44 -0.19 11.12
N VAL A 48 6.26 0.45 11.18
CA VAL A 48 5.10 0.17 10.32
C VAL A 48 4.82 1.39 9.46
N ALA A 49 5.19 1.31 8.19
CA ALA A 49 5.20 2.47 7.29
C ALA A 49 3.85 2.67 6.57
N GLY A 50 2.74 2.68 7.30
CA GLY A 50 1.40 3.03 6.82
C GLY A 50 0.56 1.87 6.35
N ASP A 51 -0.71 2.18 6.05
CA ASP A 51 -1.76 1.27 5.61
C ASP A 51 -1.95 0.06 6.51
N VAL A 52 -2.20 0.36 7.79
CA VAL A 52 -2.52 -0.65 8.80
C VAL A 52 -3.90 -1.26 8.51
N TYR A 53 -4.88 -0.43 8.20
CA TYR A 53 -6.23 -0.84 7.82
C TYR A 53 -6.48 -0.69 6.33
N ASP A 54 -7.33 -1.55 5.75
CA ASP A 54 -7.75 -1.43 4.34
C ASP A 54 -8.82 -0.35 4.13
N SER A 55 -9.58 -0.04 5.15
CA SER A 55 -10.70 0.90 5.09
C SER A 55 -10.54 2.05 6.07
N LYS A 56 -10.95 3.25 5.65
CA LYS A 56 -11.04 4.44 6.53
C LYS A 56 -12.00 4.24 7.72
N ARG A 57 -12.88 3.22 7.67
CA ARG A 57 -13.80 2.83 8.75
C ARG A 57 -13.65 1.34 9.03
N PRO A 58 -12.57 0.90 9.69
CA PRO A 58 -12.37 -0.50 10.02
C PRO A 58 -13.48 -1.01 10.95
N GLY A 59 -13.96 -2.21 10.70
CA GLY A 59 -14.93 -2.88 11.53
C GLY A 59 -14.38 -3.29 12.90
N PHE A 60 -15.25 -3.81 13.75
CA PHE A 60 -14.89 -4.19 15.12
C PHE A 60 -13.81 -5.31 15.15
N GLU A 61 -13.93 -6.30 14.27
CA GLU A 61 -12.99 -7.43 14.24
C GLU A 61 -11.58 -7.00 13.77
N GLU A 62 -11.52 -6.08 12.80
CA GLU A 62 -10.27 -5.50 12.33
C GLU A 62 -9.58 -4.69 13.45
N GLN A 63 -10.32 -3.83 14.12
CA GLN A 63 -9.81 -3.05 15.25
C GLN A 63 -9.36 -3.97 16.39
N ARG A 64 -10.14 -5.00 16.71
CA ARG A 64 -9.80 -6.00 17.73
C ARG A 64 -8.50 -6.73 17.38
N LEU A 65 -8.33 -7.10 16.12
CA LEU A 65 -7.12 -7.81 15.66
C LEU A 65 -5.88 -6.94 15.80
N VAL A 66 -5.92 -5.68 15.37
CA VAL A 66 -4.79 -4.73 15.49
C VAL A 66 -4.49 -4.40 16.95
N ASN A 67 -5.52 -4.15 17.76
CA ASN A 67 -5.33 -3.87 19.19
C ASN A 67 -4.73 -5.07 19.95
N ASN A 68 -5.17 -6.29 19.62
CA ASN A 68 -4.57 -7.51 20.19
C ASN A 68 -3.11 -7.67 19.78
N PHE A 69 -2.76 -7.33 18.54
CA PHE A 69 -1.36 -7.34 18.10
C PHE A 69 -0.49 -6.41 18.95
N PHE A 70 -0.90 -5.15 19.16
CA PHE A 70 -0.13 -4.21 19.99
C PHE A 70 -0.09 -4.64 21.46
N TYR A 71 -1.15 -5.23 21.97
CA TYR A 71 -1.17 -5.82 23.32
C TYR A 71 -0.13 -6.94 23.45
N GLU A 72 -0.12 -7.91 22.54
CA GLU A 72 0.85 -9.00 22.54
C GLU A 72 2.29 -8.51 22.27
N LEU A 73 2.46 -7.46 21.44
CA LEU A 73 3.75 -6.83 21.18
C LEU A 73 4.37 -6.28 22.48
N SER A 74 3.56 -5.75 23.39
CA SER A 74 4.03 -5.20 24.67
C SER A 74 4.67 -6.24 25.61
N PHE A 75 4.44 -7.53 25.37
CA PHE A 75 5.08 -8.65 26.11
C PHE A 75 6.30 -9.23 25.37
N THR A 76 6.74 -8.62 24.29
CA THR A 76 7.95 -9.03 23.58
C THR A 76 9.18 -8.24 24.07
N SER A 77 10.35 -8.53 23.51
CA SER A 77 11.55 -7.73 23.74
C SER A 77 11.59 -6.42 22.94
N CYS A 78 10.56 -6.13 22.15
CA CYS A 78 10.48 -4.92 21.32
C CYS A 78 10.31 -3.69 22.21
N LYS A 79 11.34 -2.85 22.25
CA LYS A 79 11.38 -1.67 23.13
C LYS A 79 10.55 -0.52 22.59
N TRP A 80 10.45 -0.42 21.26
CA TRP A 80 9.77 0.67 20.56
C TRP A 80 8.98 0.17 19.36
N CYS A 81 7.86 0.80 19.12
CA CYS A 81 7.10 0.65 17.89
C CYS A 81 6.72 2.03 17.36
N VAL A 82 6.99 2.28 16.07
CA VAL A 82 6.57 3.52 15.41
C VAL A 82 5.71 3.16 14.22
N VAL A 83 4.51 3.70 14.20
CA VAL A 83 3.52 3.49 13.14
C VAL A 83 3.16 4.84 12.54
N ILE A 84 3.20 4.98 11.24
CA ILE A 84 2.62 6.13 10.54
C ILE A 84 1.32 5.73 9.85
N SER A 85 0.42 6.68 9.58
CA SER A 85 -0.76 6.41 8.76
C SER A 85 -0.43 6.42 7.27
N GLY A 86 -1.10 5.54 6.51
CA GLY A 86 -1.13 5.54 5.06
C GLY A 86 -2.38 6.23 4.52
N ASN A 87 -2.66 6.07 3.21
CA ASN A 87 -3.82 6.69 2.56
C ASN A 87 -5.14 5.98 2.88
N HIS A 88 -5.10 4.70 3.26
CA HIS A 88 -6.28 3.93 3.70
C HIS A 88 -6.62 4.17 5.18
N ASP A 89 -5.66 4.62 5.99
CA ASP A 89 -5.85 4.83 7.42
C ASP A 89 -6.58 6.14 7.71
N LYS A 90 -7.66 6.08 8.48
CA LYS A 90 -8.26 7.28 9.06
C LYS A 90 -7.65 7.55 10.43
N LYS A 91 -7.19 8.79 10.64
CA LYS A 91 -6.57 9.27 11.87
C LYS A 91 -7.30 8.82 13.14
N ASP A 92 -8.63 9.03 13.19
CA ASP A 92 -9.42 8.76 14.40
C ASP A 92 -9.37 7.29 14.84
N TYR A 93 -9.40 6.36 13.88
CA TYR A 93 -9.38 4.93 14.17
C TYR A 93 -7.98 4.43 14.52
N LEU A 94 -6.96 4.86 13.79
CA LEU A 94 -5.59 4.43 14.05
C LEU A 94 -5.07 4.98 15.38
N SER A 95 -5.45 6.22 15.73
CA SER A 95 -4.95 6.90 16.93
C SER A 95 -5.79 6.68 18.21
N ILE A 96 -6.86 5.89 18.15
CA ILE A 96 -7.81 5.71 19.28
C ILE A 96 -7.11 5.30 20.60
N ASN A 97 -6.10 4.46 20.52
CA ASN A 97 -5.33 3.96 21.65
C ASN A 97 -3.95 4.64 21.82
N LYS A 98 -3.67 5.73 21.09
CA LYS A 98 -2.37 6.39 21.06
C LYS A 98 -1.80 6.70 22.44
N LYS A 99 -2.60 7.31 23.34
CA LYS A 99 -2.17 7.64 24.70
C LYS A 99 -1.88 6.41 25.56
N LEU A 100 -2.61 5.31 25.35
CA LEU A 100 -2.35 4.06 26.07
C LEU A 100 -1.08 3.41 25.54
N LEU A 101 -0.92 3.32 24.24
CA LEU A 101 0.21 2.67 23.58
C LEU A 101 1.54 3.42 23.81
N SER A 102 1.49 4.75 23.98
CA SER A 102 2.68 5.54 24.32
C SER A 102 3.31 5.15 25.67
N ARG A 103 2.54 4.55 26.59
CA ARG A 103 3.07 4.00 27.86
C ARG A 103 4.02 2.82 27.65
N PHE A 104 3.90 2.14 26.50
CA PHE A 104 4.76 1.03 26.10
C PHE A 104 5.84 1.48 25.11
N ASN A 105 6.04 2.80 24.91
CA ASN A 105 6.90 3.39 23.90
C ASN A 105 6.45 3.02 22.46
N PHE A 106 5.15 2.90 22.23
CA PHE A 106 4.56 2.69 20.92
C PHE A 106 3.92 4.00 20.45
N PHE A 107 4.41 4.53 19.33
CA PHE A 107 4.10 5.85 18.81
C PHE A 107 3.30 5.71 17.51
N LEU A 108 2.09 6.25 17.50
CA LEU A 108 1.20 6.27 16.35
C LEU A 108 1.12 7.70 15.82
N ILE A 109 1.72 7.94 14.66
CA ILE A 109 1.83 9.26 14.05
C ILE A 109 0.91 9.32 12.83
N THR A 110 -0.16 10.07 12.96
CA THR A 110 -1.24 10.14 11.95
C THR A 110 -1.40 11.51 11.34
N GLU A 111 -0.65 12.51 11.81
CA GLU A 111 -0.74 13.89 11.36
C GLU A 111 0.58 14.37 10.78
N TYR A 112 0.44 15.05 9.65
CA TYR A 112 1.50 15.81 9.05
C TYR A 112 1.66 17.14 9.78
N ASP A 113 2.91 17.62 9.92
CA ASP A 113 3.27 18.92 10.50
C ASP A 113 2.83 19.14 11.96
N SER A 114 2.82 18.05 12.74
CA SER A 114 2.59 18.08 14.19
C SER A 114 3.91 18.05 14.97
N ASP A 115 3.89 18.48 16.22
CA ASP A 115 5.04 18.36 17.14
C ASP A 115 5.47 16.91 17.36
N GLU A 116 4.55 15.97 17.13
CA GLU A 116 4.78 14.53 17.29
C GLU A 116 5.43 13.89 16.06
N GLN A 117 5.66 14.63 14.98
CA GLN A 117 6.28 14.14 13.75
C GLN A 117 7.72 13.62 13.96
N ILE A 118 8.34 13.99 15.07
CA ILE A 118 9.70 13.55 15.42
C ILE A 118 9.64 12.73 16.70
N VAL A 119 10.01 11.44 16.59
CA VAL A 119 10.02 10.52 17.72
C VAL A 119 11.46 10.31 18.19
N PHE A 120 11.70 10.59 19.47
CA PHE A 120 13.00 10.40 20.10
C PHE A 120 13.00 9.08 20.88
N LEU A 121 13.75 8.09 20.40
CA LEU A 121 13.81 6.76 21.01
C LEU A 121 15.01 6.68 21.96
N LYS A 122 14.71 6.56 23.26
CA LYS A 122 15.70 6.49 24.32
C LYS A 122 15.75 5.09 24.93
N ASP A 123 16.93 4.59 25.21
CA ASP A 123 17.17 3.41 26.03
C ASP A 123 17.83 3.87 27.35
N ASN A 124 17.12 3.73 28.44
CA ASN A 124 17.34 4.49 29.66
C ASN A 124 17.36 5.99 29.36
N GLU A 125 18.21 6.82 29.71
CA GLU A 125 18.25 8.25 29.38
C GLU A 125 18.97 8.56 28.04
N ASP A 126 19.61 7.55 27.43
CA ASP A 126 20.42 7.73 26.23
C ASP A 126 19.56 7.72 24.96
N LEU A 127 19.67 8.77 24.15
CA LEU A 127 19.04 8.86 22.85
C LEU A 127 19.73 7.92 21.83
N LYS A 128 19.00 6.92 21.34
CA LYS A 128 19.53 5.90 20.42
C LYS A 128 19.13 6.15 18.97
N PHE A 129 17.90 6.57 18.72
CA PHE A 129 17.39 6.85 17.39
C PHE A 129 16.49 8.09 17.39
N ILE A 130 16.43 8.75 16.25
CA ILE A 130 15.43 9.76 15.95
C ILE A 130 14.66 9.28 14.73
N VAL A 131 13.34 9.15 14.85
CA VAL A 131 12.48 8.76 13.75
C VAL A 131 11.68 9.98 13.29
N VAL A 132 11.89 10.39 12.04
CA VAL A 132 11.10 11.44 11.38
C VAL A 132 9.95 10.77 10.64
N CYS A 133 8.74 11.14 10.97
CA CYS A 133 7.53 10.52 10.48
C CYS A 133 6.84 11.45 9.46
N LEU A 134 6.67 10.97 8.24
CA LEU A 134 5.88 11.59 7.18
C LEU A 134 4.71 10.65 6.84
N PRO A 135 3.58 10.71 7.59
CA PRO A 135 2.36 10.00 7.23
C PRO A 135 1.92 10.34 5.82
N HIS A 136 0.98 9.59 5.26
CA HIS A 136 0.41 9.97 3.97
C HIS A 136 -0.11 11.41 3.99
N ILE A 137 0.31 12.17 3.00
CA ILE A 137 0.05 13.61 2.93
C ILE A 137 -0.78 13.89 1.69
N ASN A 138 -1.91 14.56 1.88
CA ASN A 138 -2.62 15.18 0.77
C ASN A 138 -1.77 16.35 0.23
N GLU A 139 -1.62 16.42 -1.08
CA GLU A 139 -0.78 17.41 -1.78
C GLU A 139 -1.17 18.85 -1.43
N ARG A 140 -2.47 19.11 -1.17
CA ARG A 140 -2.97 20.39 -0.70
C ARG A 140 -2.33 20.82 0.61
N LEU A 141 -2.04 19.89 1.51
CA LEU A 141 -1.40 20.20 2.79
C LEU A 141 0.08 20.57 2.62
N ILE A 142 0.80 19.88 1.72
CA ILE A 142 2.23 20.16 1.54
C ILE A 142 2.49 21.41 0.70
N LEU A 143 1.61 21.72 -0.26
CA LEU A 143 1.69 22.91 -1.12
C LEU A 143 1.09 24.16 -0.46
N GLY A 144 0.20 23.99 0.52
CA GLY A 144 -0.47 25.09 1.22
C GLY A 144 -1.27 25.99 0.27
N GLN A 145 -1.23 27.30 0.48
CA GLN A 145 -1.97 28.30 -0.31
C GLN A 145 -1.63 28.31 -1.80
N ASN A 146 -0.50 27.71 -2.20
CA ASN A 146 -0.13 27.63 -3.61
C ASN A 146 -0.88 26.53 -4.36
N PHE A 147 -1.62 25.65 -3.68
CA PHE A 147 -2.33 24.55 -4.31
C PHE A 147 -3.42 25.04 -5.27
N ASP A 148 -4.25 25.99 -4.84
CA ASP A 148 -5.41 26.46 -5.61
C ASP A 148 -4.99 27.20 -6.91
N ASN A 149 -3.80 27.80 -6.95
CA ASN A 149 -3.26 28.49 -8.12
C ASN A 149 -2.94 27.55 -9.31
N PHE A 150 -2.88 26.23 -9.09
CA PHE A 150 -2.52 25.25 -10.12
C PHE A 150 -3.74 24.64 -10.84
N PHE A 151 -4.92 24.72 -10.24
CA PHE A 151 -6.15 24.13 -10.80
C PHE A 151 -6.90 25.08 -11.76
N GLU A 152 -6.53 26.36 -11.80
CA GLU A 152 -7.14 27.34 -12.72
C GLU A 152 -6.59 27.27 -14.14
N LEU A 153 -5.54 26.45 -14.39
CA LEU A 153 -4.86 26.37 -15.67
C LEU A 153 -4.87 24.91 -16.17
N GLU A 154 -5.65 24.62 -17.18
CA GLU A 154 -5.85 23.28 -17.78
C GLU A 154 -4.75 22.86 -18.78
N ASP A 155 -3.55 23.45 -18.76
CA ASP A 155 -2.51 23.16 -19.72
C ASP A 155 -1.40 22.22 -19.18
N GLU A 156 -0.70 21.56 -20.09
CA GLU A 156 0.40 20.63 -19.80
C GLU A 156 1.57 21.31 -19.04
N SER A 157 1.73 22.62 -19.19
CA SER A 157 2.74 23.42 -18.52
C SER A 157 2.43 23.55 -17.03
N SER A 158 1.16 23.70 -16.69
CA SER A 158 0.67 23.83 -15.31
C SER A 158 0.81 22.52 -14.53
N SER A 159 0.52 21.39 -15.16
CA SER A 159 0.77 20.07 -14.58
C SER A 159 2.25 19.84 -14.26
N LYS A 160 3.15 20.21 -15.18
CA LYS A 160 4.60 20.11 -14.94
C LYS A 160 5.10 21.04 -13.84
N LEU A 161 4.52 22.25 -13.77
CA LEU A 161 4.85 23.22 -12.71
C LEU A 161 4.37 22.74 -11.34
N PHE A 162 3.15 22.20 -11.26
CA PHE A 162 2.60 21.59 -10.06
C PHE A 162 3.52 20.49 -9.50
N LEU A 163 3.90 19.53 -10.34
CA LEU A 163 4.77 18.42 -9.95
C LEU A 163 6.14 18.91 -9.46
N LYS A 164 6.73 19.90 -10.14
CA LYS A 164 7.99 20.51 -9.71
C LYS A 164 7.89 21.20 -8.35
N ASN A 165 6.76 21.87 -8.09
CA ASN A 165 6.52 22.49 -6.80
C ASN A 165 6.29 21.46 -5.69
N LEU A 166 5.59 20.37 -5.99
CA LEU A 166 5.40 19.26 -5.07
C LEU A 166 6.76 18.63 -4.67
N GLU A 167 7.62 18.33 -5.65
CA GLU A 167 8.99 17.86 -5.38
C GLU A 167 9.77 18.84 -4.49
N SER A 168 9.72 20.13 -4.84
CA SER A 168 10.41 21.18 -4.09
C SER A 168 9.91 21.27 -2.64
N ALA A 169 8.60 21.16 -2.42
CA ALA A 169 7.98 21.19 -1.11
C ALA A 169 8.42 19.99 -0.25
N TYR A 170 8.40 18.77 -0.80
CA TYR A 170 8.93 17.58 -0.12
C TYR A 170 10.41 17.74 0.24
N ARG A 171 11.22 18.14 -0.73
CA ARG A 171 12.66 18.38 -0.54
C ARG A 171 12.94 19.40 0.56
N LYS A 172 12.25 20.54 0.53
CA LYS A 172 12.39 21.62 1.52
C LYS A 172 12.00 21.12 2.92
N LYS A 173 10.88 20.44 3.06
CA LYS A 173 10.41 19.93 4.36
C LYS A 173 11.39 18.92 4.94
N ILE A 174 11.78 17.92 4.15
CA ILE A 174 12.68 16.84 4.58
C ILE A 174 14.06 17.39 4.94
N SER A 175 14.63 18.27 4.10
CA SER A 175 15.94 18.85 4.38
C SER A 175 15.93 19.79 5.60
N SER A 176 14.86 20.56 5.82
CA SER A 176 14.72 21.41 7.01
C SER A 176 14.67 20.58 8.29
N LEU A 177 13.87 19.50 8.31
CA LEU A 177 13.79 18.59 9.46
C LEU A 177 15.15 17.90 9.71
N TYR A 178 15.80 17.40 8.65
CA TYR A 178 17.11 16.78 8.80
C TYR A 178 18.16 17.73 9.37
N ASN A 179 18.28 18.93 8.81
CA ASN A 179 19.27 19.92 9.23
C ASN A 179 19.06 20.37 10.68
N LEU A 180 17.80 20.58 11.08
CA LEU A 180 17.44 20.90 12.47
C LEU A 180 17.94 19.80 13.43
N LEU A 181 17.69 18.54 13.08
CA LEU A 181 18.04 17.39 13.90
C LEU A 181 19.56 17.11 13.88
N GLU A 182 20.24 17.28 12.75
CA GLU A 182 21.69 17.07 12.66
C GLU A 182 22.46 18.11 13.46
N ASN A 183 22.04 19.37 13.44
CA ASN A 183 22.66 20.43 14.23
C ASN A 183 22.54 20.18 15.75
N LYS A 184 21.37 19.68 16.21
CA LYS A 184 21.11 19.48 17.64
C LYS A 184 21.55 18.12 18.17
N TYR A 185 21.48 17.07 17.33
CA TYR A 185 21.71 15.67 17.70
C TYR A 185 22.69 15.00 16.75
N LYS A 186 23.86 15.60 16.61
CA LYS A 186 24.93 15.09 15.74
C LYS A 186 25.32 13.67 16.14
N GLY A 187 25.48 12.80 15.13
CA GLY A 187 25.92 11.41 15.34
C GLY A 187 24.85 10.44 15.84
N VAL A 188 23.64 10.90 16.18
CA VAL A 188 22.51 10.03 16.46
C VAL A 188 21.89 9.57 15.13
N PRO A 189 21.68 8.27 14.90
CA PRO A 189 21.04 7.76 13.69
C PRO A 189 19.64 8.35 13.50
N LYS A 190 19.38 8.84 12.28
CA LYS A 190 18.10 9.39 11.88
C LYS A 190 17.45 8.47 10.88
N ILE A 191 16.25 8.00 11.20
CA ILE A 191 15.42 7.18 10.33
C ILE A 191 14.26 8.06 9.86
N LEU A 192 13.93 7.97 8.57
CA LEU A 192 12.73 8.61 8.04
C LEU A 192 11.72 7.53 7.67
N MET A 193 10.47 7.72 8.04
CA MET A 193 9.33 6.91 7.59
C MET A 193 8.44 7.74 6.70
N ALA A 194 8.01 7.21 5.56
CA ALA A 194 7.07 7.90 4.67
C ALA A 194 6.13 6.91 3.98
N HIS A 195 4.90 7.39 3.68
CA HIS A 195 3.91 6.61 2.95
C HIS A 195 3.42 7.40 1.74
N SER A 196 4.01 7.16 0.59
CA SER A 196 3.67 7.76 -0.70
C SER A 196 4.45 7.08 -1.82
N PHE A 197 4.15 7.45 -3.08
CA PHE A 197 4.82 6.87 -4.23
C PHE A 197 6.13 7.62 -4.55
N PHE A 198 7.27 7.00 -4.26
CA PHE A 198 8.59 7.50 -4.63
C PHE A 198 9.24 6.59 -5.67
N SER A 199 9.90 7.17 -6.66
CA SER A 199 10.53 6.41 -7.76
C SER A 199 11.98 6.82 -8.00
N SER A 200 12.75 5.91 -8.59
CA SER A 200 14.08 6.18 -9.12
C SER A 200 14.04 7.00 -10.42
N SER A 201 12.88 7.12 -11.05
CA SER A 201 12.70 7.97 -12.22
C SER A 201 13.01 9.43 -11.88
N LYS A 202 13.72 10.10 -12.77
CA LYS A 202 13.95 11.55 -12.68
C LYS A 202 12.76 12.37 -13.19
N LYS A 203 11.82 11.70 -13.84
CA LYS A 203 10.58 12.33 -14.33
C LYS A 203 9.52 12.17 -13.25
N ILE A 204 8.91 13.27 -12.89
CA ILE A 204 7.70 13.29 -12.11
C ILE A 204 6.57 12.92 -13.06
N ASP A 205 5.73 11.99 -12.64
CA ASP A 205 4.61 11.50 -13.43
C ASP A 205 3.42 11.24 -12.49
N THR A 206 2.25 10.96 -13.06
CA THR A 206 1.09 10.51 -12.31
C THR A 206 0.79 9.07 -12.69
N LEU A 207 0.57 8.22 -11.69
CA LEU A 207 0.17 6.83 -11.89
C LEU A 207 -1.04 6.53 -11.03
N GLY A 208 -2.14 6.12 -11.66
CA GLY A 208 -3.35 5.74 -10.93
C GLY A 208 -3.91 6.82 -10.00
N GLY A 209 -3.78 8.10 -10.35
CA GLY A 209 -4.22 9.22 -9.50
C GLY A 209 -3.22 9.64 -8.41
N SER A 210 -2.13 8.90 -8.23
CA SER A 210 -1.06 9.25 -7.27
C SER A 210 0.11 9.93 -7.98
N TYR A 211 0.73 10.91 -7.32
CA TYR A 211 1.91 11.60 -7.85
C TYR A 211 3.18 10.81 -7.51
N ILE A 212 3.98 10.56 -8.55
CA ILE A 212 5.29 9.90 -8.39
C ILE A 212 6.33 10.95 -8.04
N ILE A 213 6.92 10.84 -6.88
CA ILE A 213 7.92 11.78 -6.37
C ILE A 213 9.32 11.16 -6.53
N PRO A 214 10.31 11.87 -7.09
CA PRO A 214 11.68 11.36 -7.16
C PRO A 214 12.26 11.11 -5.76
N PHE A 215 12.83 9.93 -5.51
CA PHE A 215 13.38 9.57 -4.20
C PHE A 215 14.55 10.44 -3.75
N ASN A 216 15.16 11.20 -4.65
CA ASN A 216 16.25 12.13 -4.32
C ASN A 216 15.84 13.28 -3.39
N VAL A 217 14.53 13.48 -3.14
CA VAL A 217 14.01 14.43 -2.14
C VAL A 217 14.48 14.10 -0.73
N PHE A 218 14.83 12.84 -0.46
CA PHE A 218 15.32 12.39 0.85
C PHE A 218 16.77 12.82 1.16
N GLY A 219 17.54 13.25 0.15
CA GLY A 219 18.94 13.56 0.33
C GLY A 219 19.80 12.34 0.72
N ASN A 220 20.88 12.57 1.46
CA ASN A 220 21.84 11.53 1.85
C ASN A 220 22.05 11.40 3.36
N GLY A 221 21.30 12.17 4.16
CA GLY A 221 21.55 12.29 5.59
C GLY A 221 20.96 11.18 6.46
N PHE A 222 19.82 10.62 6.05
CA PHE A 222 19.16 9.59 6.84
C PHE A 222 19.92 8.26 6.78
N SER A 223 20.08 7.64 7.95
CA SER A 223 20.67 6.30 8.05
C SER A 223 19.82 5.26 7.35
N TYR A 224 18.50 5.44 7.38
CA TYR A 224 17.52 4.59 6.70
C TYR A 224 16.23 5.36 6.39
N VAL A 225 15.61 5.03 5.27
CA VAL A 225 14.29 5.54 4.87
C VAL A 225 13.35 4.35 4.68
N ALA A 226 12.36 4.25 5.57
CA ALA A 226 11.34 3.20 5.58
C ALA A 226 10.10 3.68 4.81
N LEU A 227 9.82 3.07 3.67
CA LEU A 227 8.72 3.43 2.79
C LEU A 227 7.59 2.38 2.80
N GLY A 228 6.34 2.86 2.78
CA GLY A 228 5.12 2.10 2.48
C GLY A 228 4.39 2.67 1.28
N HIS A 229 3.25 2.08 0.91
CA HIS A 229 2.40 2.37 -0.24
C HIS A 229 2.63 1.43 -1.43
N VAL A 230 3.85 1.04 -1.71
CA VAL A 230 4.16 0.11 -2.80
C VAL A 230 4.18 -1.31 -2.25
N HIS A 231 3.28 -2.19 -2.73
CA HIS A 231 3.11 -3.55 -2.22
C HIS A 231 4.25 -4.53 -2.57
N LYS A 232 5.16 -4.13 -3.49
CA LYS A 232 6.34 -4.91 -3.87
C LYS A 232 7.54 -4.48 -3.02
N PHE A 233 8.28 -5.45 -2.46
CA PHE A 233 9.58 -5.17 -1.84
C PHE A 233 10.52 -4.57 -2.89
N MET A 234 11.03 -3.37 -2.61
CA MET A 234 11.88 -2.67 -3.56
C MET A 234 12.88 -1.75 -2.87
N LYS A 235 14.14 -1.79 -3.30
CA LYS A 235 15.17 -0.83 -2.92
C LYS A 235 15.29 0.25 -3.98
N LEU A 236 14.99 1.49 -3.63
CA LEU A 236 15.28 2.64 -4.49
C LEU A 236 16.75 3.05 -4.39
N ARG A 237 17.34 2.81 -3.22
CA ARG A 237 18.76 2.90 -2.90
C ARG A 237 19.04 1.94 -1.73
N GLU A 238 20.32 1.66 -1.42
CA GLU A 238 20.66 0.72 -0.34
C GLU A 238 19.95 0.99 0.99
N ASN A 239 19.76 2.25 1.34
CA ASN A 239 19.09 2.65 2.58
C ASN A 239 17.71 3.29 2.37
N ILE A 240 17.11 3.22 1.17
CA ILE A 240 15.75 3.71 0.88
C ILE A 240 14.93 2.54 0.34
N VAL A 241 13.99 2.05 1.13
CA VAL A 241 13.37 0.75 0.88
C VAL A 241 11.87 0.77 1.11
N TYR A 242 11.12 0.23 0.17
CA TYR A 242 9.76 -0.25 0.36
C TYR A 242 9.80 -1.66 0.93
N SER A 243 9.17 -1.88 2.10
CA SER A 243 9.04 -3.24 2.64
C SER A 243 8.07 -4.10 1.83
N GLY A 244 7.14 -3.44 1.15
CA GLY A 244 6.04 -4.10 0.47
C GLY A 244 4.95 -4.61 1.42
N ALA A 245 3.83 -4.98 0.85
CA ALA A 245 2.74 -5.63 1.57
C ALA A 245 3.14 -7.06 1.97
N PRO A 246 2.73 -7.55 3.16
CA PRO A 246 3.12 -8.87 3.65
C PRO A 246 2.36 -10.03 3.00
N MET A 247 1.29 -9.76 2.27
CA MET A 247 0.41 -10.74 1.65
C MET A 247 0.03 -10.31 0.24
N GLN A 248 -0.54 -11.21 -0.56
CA GLN A 248 -1.11 -10.87 -1.85
C GLN A 248 -2.51 -10.27 -1.66
N TYR A 249 -2.75 -9.10 -2.23
CA TYR A 249 -4.02 -8.39 -2.16
C TYR A 249 -4.70 -8.22 -3.53
N SER A 250 -3.95 -8.44 -4.62
CA SER A 250 -4.44 -8.40 -5.99
C SER A 250 -3.90 -9.58 -6.79
N PHE A 251 -4.69 -10.04 -7.78
CA PHE A 251 -4.29 -11.13 -8.70
C PHE A 251 -3.05 -10.79 -9.55
N ASN A 252 -2.69 -9.53 -9.62
CA ASN A 252 -1.51 -9.07 -10.34
C ASN A 252 -0.24 -9.03 -9.46
N GLU A 253 -0.36 -9.31 -8.15
CA GLU A 253 0.77 -9.34 -7.22
C GLU A 253 1.44 -10.72 -7.16
N ALA A 254 2.07 -11.15 -8.25
CA ALA A 254 2.71 -12.49 -8.35
C ALA A 254 4.12 -12.57 -7.70
N HIS A 255 4.53 -11.55 -6.93
CA HIS A 255 5.87 -11.50 -6.32
C HIS A 255 5.89 -12.01 -4.87
N ASP A 256 7.07 -12.47 -4.45
CA ASP A 256 7.32 -12.89 -3.07
C ASP A 256 7.18 -11.71 -2.10
N LYS A 257 6.73 -12.01 -0.89
CA LYS A 257 6.50 -11.05 0.18
C LYS A 257 7.62 -11.09 1.21
N TYR A 258 8.00 -9.92 1.73
CA TYR A 258 9.13 -9.78 2.63
C TYR A 258 8.83 -8.83 3.80
N ILE A 259 9.58 -9.01 4.88
CA ILE A 259 9.82 -8.01 5.93
C ILE A 259 11.30 -7.67 5.90
N ASN A 260 11.67 -6.43 6.24
CA ASN A 260 13.05 -5.99 6.18
C ASN A 260 13.64 -5.79 7.58
N VAL A 261 14.79 -6.41 7.86
CA VAL A 261 15.48 -6.33 9.14
C VAL A 261 16.80 -5.58 8.97
N LEU A 262 17.03 -4.62 9.86
CA LEU A 262 18.20 -3.78 9.92
C LEU A 262 18.98 -4.09 11.19
N HIS A 263 20.28 -4.13 11.11
CA HIS A 263 21.17 -4.23 12.26
C HIS A 263 21.98 -2.96 12.39
N PHE A 264 21.84 -2.29 13.51
CA PHE A 264 22.66 -1.14 13.87
C PHE A 264 23.67 -1.55 14.93
N ASN A 265 24.94 -1.14 14.74
CA ASN A 265 25.97 -1.25 15.75
C ASN A 265 26.68 0.11 15.88
N ASP A 266 26.79 0.59 17.11
CA ASP A 266 27.43 1.87 17.45
C ASP A 266 26.97 3.01 16.51
N ASN A 267 25.65 3.17 16.40
CA ASN A 267 24.97 4.20 15.60
C ASN A 267 25.11 4.06 14.08
N LYS A 268 25.65 2.96 13.56
CA LYS A 268 25.80 2.72 12.12
C LYS A 268 24.95 1.53 11.68
N LEU A 269 24.27 1.67 10.56
CA LEU A 269 23.61 0.55 9.88
C LEU A 269 24.70 -0.35 9.28
N ILE A 270 24.82 -1.58 9.81
CA ILE A 270 25.86 -2.54 9.40
C ILE A 270 25.33 -3.66 8.49
N LEU A 271 24.05 -3.97 8.61
CA LEU A 271 23.42 -5.04 7.81
C LEU A 271 21.95 -4.72 7.58
N GLN A 272 21.50 -5.01 6.38
CA GLN A 272 20.09 -5.02 5.99
C GLN A 272 19.78 -6.33 5.29
N LYS A 273 18.71 -7.01 5.73
CA LYS A 273 18.29 -8.28 5.17
C LYS A 273 16.78 -8.36 5.04
N ALA A 274 16.31 -8.71 3.86
CA ALA A 274 14.92 -9.08 3.63
C ALA A 274 14.70 -10.53 4.05
N PHE A 275 13.64 -10.77 4.83
CA PHE A 275 13.20 -12.09 5.24
C PHE A 275 11.88 -12.40 4.57
N PRO A 276 11.74 -13.59 3.94
CA PRO A 276 10.50 -13.97 3.31
C PRO A 276 9.38 -14.12 4.34
N VAL A 277 8.21 -13.63 4.00
CA VAL A 277 6.98 -13.88 4.76
C VAL A 277 6.38 -15.20 4.27
N PRO A 278 5.94 -16.10 5.15
CA PRO A 278 5.23 -17.31 4.76
C PRO A 278 3.99 -16.98 3.92
N VAL A 279 3.68 -17.85 2.97
CA VAL A 279 2.47 -17.71 2.16
C VAL A 279 1.26 -18.06 3.01
N PHE A 280 0.37 -17.11 3.26
CA PHE A 280 -0.89 -17.31 3.99
C PHE A 280 -2.08 -17.41 3.04
N ASN A 281 -2.00 -16.70 1.91
CA ASN A 281 -2.95 -16.75 0.80
C ASN A 281 -2.22 -16.71 -0.53
N LYS A 282 -2.82 -17.31 -1.55
CA LYS A 282 -2.34 -17.28 -2.92
C LYS A 282 -3.48 -16.93 -3.87
N LEU A 283 -3.25 -15.96 -4.74
CA LEU A 283 -4.19 -15.55 -5.75
C LEU A 283 -3.75 -16.14 -7.09
N ILE A 284 -4.63 -16.89 -7.74
CA ILE A 284 -4.38 -17.54 -9.02
C ILE A 284 -5.35 -16.98 -10.04
N PHE A 285 -4.82 -16.45 -11.13
CA PHE A 285 -5.60 -16.03 -12.28
C PHE A 285 -5.41 -17.02 -13.43
N VAL A 286 -6.52 -17.57 -13.93
CA VAL A 286 -6.54 -18.50 -15.05
C VAL A 286 -7.34 -17.90 -16.18
N LYS A 287 -6.74 -17.74 -17.34
CA LYS A 287 -7.39 -17.26 -18.56
C LYS A 287 -7.27 -18.34 -19.64
N GLY A 288 -8.40 -18.65 -20.30
CA GLY A 288 -8.39 -19.63 -21.38
C GLY A 288 -9.78 -20.07 -21.82
N SER A 289 -9.83 -21.11 -22.67
CA SER A 289 -11.04 -21.81 -23.02
C SER A 289 -11.58 -22.64 -21.86
N LEU A 290 -12.82 -23.05 -21.92
CA LEU A 290 -13.43 -23.95 -20.92
C LEU A 290 -12.56 -25.21 -20.72
N LYS A 291 -12.08 -25.81 -21.80
CA LYS A 291 -11.24 -27.00 -21.76
C LYS A 291 -9.95 -26.75 -20.97
N GLU A 292 -9.23 -25.66 -21.24
CA GLU A 292 -7.98 -25.31 -20.54
C GLU A 292 -8.22 -25.06 -19.05
N VAL A 293 -9.31 -24.38 -18.70
CA VAL A 293 -9.70 -24.14 -17.30
C VAL A 293 -10.00 -25.46 -16.59
N LEU A 294 -10.79 -26.36 -17.21
CA LEU A 294 -11.11 -27.67 -16.63
C LEU A 294 -9.87 -28.55 -16.50
N ASP A 295 -8.97 -28.55 -17.50
CA ASP A 295 -7.69 -29.28 -17.45
C ASP A 295 -6.80 -28.74 -16.32
N PHE A 296 -6.72 -27.40 -16.12
CA PHE A 296 -6.03 -26.80 -14.98
C PHE A 296 -6.62 -27.30 -13.66
N LEU A 297 -7.94 -27.17 -13.47
CA LEU A 297 -8.61 -27.55 -12.23
C LEU A 297 -8.52 -29.03 -11.92
N THR A 298 -8.45 -29.89 -12.94
CA THR A 298 -8.32 -31.34 -12.78
C THR A 298 -6.91 -31.75 -12.36
N ASN A 299 -5.88 -31.06 -12.87
CA ASN A 299 -4.49 -31.41 -12.69
C ASN A 299 -3.75 -30.63 -11.60
N VAL A 300 -4.38 -29.57 -11.05
CA VAL A 300 -3.77 -28.76 -9.99
C VAL A 300 -3.56 -29.58 -8.73
N LYS A 301 -2.38 -29.46 -8.12
CA LYS A 301 -2.07 -30.12 -6.85
C LYS A 301 -2.85 -29.44 -5.72
N LYS A 302 -3.49 -30.26 -4.90
CA LYS A 302 -4.14 -29.78 -3.67
C LYS A 302 -3.10 -29.20 -2.71
N GLU A 303 -3.41 -28.05 -2.17
CA GLU A 303 -2.55 -27.36 -1.21
C GLU A 303 -3.41 -26.88 -0.02
N GLU A 304 -3.01 -27.27 1.17
CA GLU A 304 -3.76 -26.97 2.41
C GLU A 304 -3.01 -26.04 3.35
N SER A 305 -1.75 -25.72 3.03
CA SER A 305 -0.92 -24.87 3.90
C SER A 305 -1.31 -23.39 3.88
N PHE A 306 -1.97 -22.97 2.78
CA PHE A 306 -2.48 -21.60 2.60
C PHE A 306 -3.82 -21.59 1.87
N THR A 307 -4.54 -20.49 1.99
CA THR A 307 -5.83 -20.30 1.29
C THR A 307 -5.59 -19.87 -0.16
N ILE A 308 -6.26 -20.54 -1.11
CA ILE A 308 -6.20 -20.18 -2.54
C ILE A 308 -7.49 -19.43 -2.93
N TYR A 309 -7.31 -18.31 -3.63
CA TYR A 309 -8.38 -17.57 -4.29
C TYR A 309 -8.13 -17.64 -5.80
N LEU A 310 -9.17 -18.05 -6.54
CA LEU A 310 -9.11 -18.31 -7.97
C LEU A 310 -9.99 -17.31 -8.72
N LYS A 311 -9.40 -16.63 -9.70
CA LYS A 311 -10.11 -15.81 -10.69
C LYS A 311 -9.99 -16.48 -12.05
N ILE A 312 -11.10 -16.59 -12.77
CA ILE A 312 -11.16 -17.23 -14.10
C ILE A 312 -11.66 -16.20 -15.11
N GLU A 313 -11.01 -16.15 -16.26
CA GLU A 313 -11.44 -15.42 -17.45
C GLU A 313 -11.57 -16.38 -18.62
N LEU A 314 -12.80 -16.65 -19.03
CA LEU A 314 -13.11 -17.53 -20.16
C LEU A 314 -13.11 -16.75 -21.47
N ASN A 315 -12.52 -17.33 -22.53
CA ASN A 315 -12.49 -16.76 -23.87
C ASN A 315 -13.79 -16.99 -24.64
N GLU A 316 -14.74 -17.71 -24.05
CA GLU A 316 -16.01 -18.12 -24.66
C GLU A 316 -17.12 -18.06 -23.63
N ALA A 317 -18.34 -17.89 -24.07
CA ALA A 317 -19.51 -18.01 -23.21
C ALA A 317 -19.79 -19.49 -22.94
N VAL A 318 -20.10 -19.84 -21.72
CA VAL A 318 -20.44 -21.21 -21.28
C VAL A 318 -21.83 -21.24 -20.68
N ASP A 319 -22.45 -22.42 -20.64
CA ASP A 319 -23.71 -22.62 -19.98
C ASP A 319 -23.57 -22.75 -18.44
N THR A 320 -24.69 -22.72 -17.75
CA THR A 320 -24.72 -22.82 -16.28
C THR A 320 -24.14 -24.15 -15.77
N SER A 321 -24.28 -25.25 -16.55
CA SER A 321 -23.75 -26.58 -16.18
C SER A 321 -22.20 -26.57 -16.17
N ALA A 322 -21.60 -25.88 -17.14
CA ALA A 322 -20.15 -25.73 -17.18
C ALA A 322 -19.64 -24.84 -16.02
N GLU A 323 -20.33 -23.75 -15.68
CA GLU A 323 -20.01 -22.93 -14.51
C GLU A 323 -20.10 -23.73 -13.21
N GLU A 324 -21.17 -24.54 -13.03
CA GLU A 324 -21.29 -25.43 -11.88
C GLU A 324 -20.15 -26.46 -11.81
N THR A 325 -19.71 -26.98 -12.95
CA THR A 325 -18.56 -27.89 -13.01
C THR A 325 -17.28 -27.20 -12.57
N ILE A 326 -17.00 -25.98 -13.04
CA ILE A 326 -15.88 -25.15 -12.60
C ILE A 326 -15.93 -24.93 -11.09
N TYR A 327 -17.10 -24.52 -10.56
CA TYR A 327 -17.30 -24.27 -9.14
C TYR A 327 -17.02 -25.53 -8.30
N ASN A 328 -17.55 -26.68 -8.71
CA ASN A 328 -17.37 -27.93 -8.00
C ASN A 328 -15.91 -28.40 -8.02
N LEU A 329 -15.22 -28.28 -9.14
CA LEU A 329 -13.79 -28.63 -9.24
C LEU A 329 -12.92 -27.68 -8.42
N ALA A 330 -13.17 -26.38 -8.44
CA ALA A 330 -12.45 -25.42 -7.59
C ALA A 330 -12.63 -25.78 -6.10
N ARG A 331 -13.85 -26.06 -5.67
CA ARG A 331 -14.17 -26.48 -4.30
C ARG A 331 -13.50 -27.79 -3.90
N LEU A 332 -13.48 -28.81 -4.78
CA LEU A 332 -12.80 -30.08 -4.55
C LEU A 332 -11.28 -29.92 -4.37
N ASN A 333 -10.71 -28.86 -4.92
CA ASN A 333 -9.29 -28.52 -4.80
C ASN A 333 -9.00 -27.48 -3.70
N TYR A 334 -9.95 -27.24 -2.79
CA TYR A 334 -9.84 -26.27 -1.69
C TYR A 334 -9.56 -24.82 -2.16
N MET A 335 -10.07 -24.45 -3.35
CA MET A 335 -9.93 -23.10 -3.89
C MET A 335 -11.23 -22.32 -3.71
N ASN A 336 -11.11 -21.07 -3.27
CA ASN A 336 -12.22 -20.12 -3.25
C ASN A 336 -12.33 -19.47 -4.63
N LEU A 337 -13.36 -19.79 -5.37
CA LEU A 337 -13.61 -19.15 -6.67
C LEU A 337 -14.10 -17.73 -6.45
N ALA A 338 -13.23 -16.76 -6.72
CA ALA A 338 -13.46 -15.35 -6.48
C ALA A 338 -14.37 -14.74 -7.55
N SER A 339 -14.10 -15.02 -8.82
CA SER A 339 -14.97 -14.59 -9.92
C SER A 339 -14.73 -15.42 -11.19
N ILE A 340 -15.78 -15.50 -12.04
CA ILE A 340 -15.69 -15.92 -13.42
C ILE A 340 -16.06 -14.70 -14.28
N SER A 341 -15.28 -14.42 -15.28
CA SER A 341 -15.50 -13.36 -16.27
C SER A 341 -15.33 -13.90 -17.68
N TYR A 342 -15.84 -13.18 -18.68
CA TYR A 342 -15.83 -13.60 -20.07
C TYR A 342 -15.16 -12.54 -20.92
N SER A 343 -14.09 -12.92 -21.67
CA SER A 343 -13.50 -12.08 -22.71
C SER A 343 -13.94 -12.62 -24.07
N LEU A 344 -15.08 -12.16 -24.56
CA LEU A 344 -15.51 -12.46 -25.93
C LEU A 344 -14.59 -11.71 -26.89
N SER A 345 -13.76 -12.43 -27.66
CA SER A 345 -12.93 -11.85 -28.70
C SER A 345 -13.79 -11.25 -29.80
N SER A 346 -14.04 -9.95 -29.78
CA SER A 346 -14.28 -9.24 -31.01
C SER A 346 -12.96 -9.28 -31.79
N ASN A 347 -12.97 -9.89 -33.00
CA ASN A 347 -11.84 -9.92 -33.92
C ASN A 347 -11.37 -8.50 -34.26
N GLN A 348 -10.52 -7.94 -33.43
CA GLN A 348 -9.66 -6.81 -33.78
C GLN A 348 -8.31 -7.05 -33.12
N HIS A 349 -7.31 -7.29 -33.97
CA HIS A 349 -5.90 -7.24 -33.60
C HIS A 349 -5.60 -5.86 -33.01
N PHE A 350 -5.65 -5.73 -31.69
CA PHE A 350 -4.92 -4.69 -31.01
C PHE A 350 -3.53 -5.26 -30.72
N GLN A 351 -2.55 -4.74 -31.43
CA GLN A 351 -1.16 -4.84 -30.96
C GLN A 351 -1.14 -4.18 -29.60
N ASP A 352 -1.02 -5.02 -28.56
CA ASP A 352 -0.65 -4.57 -27.24
C ASP A 352 0.75 -3.94 -27.34
N ASP A 353 0.79 -2.61 -27.34
CA ASP A 353 2.01 -1.86 -27.01
C ASP A 353 2.34 -2.03 -25.51
N SER A 354 2.25 -3.27 -25.03
CA SER A 354 2.55 -3.65 -23.63
C SER A 354 4.05 -3.81 -23.35
N SER A 355 4.92 -3.48 -24.33
CA SER A 355 6.37 -3.65 -24.14
C SER A 355 7.05 -2.56 -23.31
N PHE A 356 6.33 -1.54 -22.81
CA PHE A 356 6.92 -0.47 -21.98
C PHE A 356 6.20 -0.22 -20.64
N ILE A 357 5.12 -0.93 -20.34
CA ILE A 357 4.37 -0.83 -19.08
C ILE A 357 4.56 -2.13 -18.29
N GLY A 358 5.77 -2.61 -18.28
CA GLY A 358 6.15 -3.76 -17.49
C GLY A 358 6.28 -3.42 -16.02
N GLU A 359 5.59 -4.16 -15.15
CA GLU A 359 5.77 -4.31 -13.71
C GLU A 359 5.36 -3.16 -12.76
N LEU A 360 5.03 -1.96 -13.22
CA LEU A 360 4.62 -0.84 -12.37
C LEU A 360 3.11 -0.51 -12.43
N GLU A 361 2.37 -1.08 -13.36
CA GLU A 361 1.00 -0.66 -13.70
C GLU A 361 -0.13 -1.20 -12.84
N VAL A 362 0.15 -1.94 -11.80
CA VAL A 362 -0.91 -2.55 -10.99
C VAL A 362 -0.88 -2.12 -9.53
N LEU A 363 -0.44 -0.91 -9.29
CA LEU A 363 -0.53 -0.29 -7.98
C LEU A 363 -1.76 0.62 -7.94
N GLU A 364 -2.83 0.12 -7.29
CA GLU A 364 -4.02 0.88 -6.88
C GLU A 364 -4.47 1.98 -7.88
N MET A 365 -4.99 1.55 -9.03
CA MET A 365 -5.71 2.47 -9.91
C MET A 365 -7.01 2.89 -9.23
N ASP A 366 -7.19 4.19 -9.01
CA ASP A 366 -8.41 4.82 -8.51
C ASP A 366 -9.61 4.46 -9.41
N GLU A 367 -10.78 4.24 -8.82
CA GLU A 367 -12.06 4.00 -9.50
C GLU A 367 -12.33 5.03 -10.61
N LYS A 368 -11.91 6.26 -10.40
CA LYS A 368 -11.97 7.35 -11.37
C LYS A 368 -11.16 7.08 -12.63
N TYR A 369 -9.93 6.61 -12.52
CA TYR A 369 -9.08 6.29 -13.67
C TYR A 369 -9.68 5.18 -14.54
N PHE A 370 -10.20 4.11 -13.91
CA PHE A 370 -10.87 3.04 -14.65
C PHE A 370 -12.14 3.52 -15.34
N PHE A 371 -12.92 4.37 -14.68
CA PHE A 371 -14.11 4.94 -15.26
C PHE A 371 -13.77 5.82 -16.46
N GLU A 372 -12.84 6.77 -16.34
CA GLU A 372 -12.42 7.64 -17.41
C GLU A 372 -11.84 6.87 -18.60
N LYS A 373 -10.96 5.90 -18.36
CA LYS A 373 -10.36 5.07 -19.41
C LYS A 373 -11.41 4.21 -20.11
N LYS A 374 -12.35 3.63 -19.36
CA LYS A 374 -13.45 2.86 -19.92
C LYS A 374 -14.39 3.75 -20.73
N LEU A 375 -14.76 4.89 -20.19
CA LEU A 375 -15.65 5.84 -20.83
C LEU A 375 -15.08 6.33 -22.17
N ARG A 376 -13.82 6.78 -22.21
CA ARG A 376 -13.13 7.18 -23.45
C ARG A 376 -13.12 6.06 -24.48
N ARG A 377 -12.75 4.86 -24.06
CA ARG A 377 -12.73 3.69 -24.94
C ARG A 377 -14.12 3.37 -25.50
N ASP A 378 -15.17 3.48 -24.68
CA ASP A 378 -16.53 3.17 -25.09
C ASP A 378 -17.09 4.24 -26.05
N PHE A 379 -16.67 5.52 -25.93
CA PHE A 379 -16.92 6.57 -26.91
C PHE A 379 -16.14 6.34 -28.22
N GLU A 380 -14.83 6.07 -28.14
CA GLU A 380 -13.98 5.83 -29.31
C GLU A 380 -14.44 4.61 -30.13
N ASN A 381 -14.87 3.54 -29.45
CA ASN A 381 -15.38 2.32 -30.08
C ASN A 381 -16.85 2.41 -30.50
N GLY A 382 -17.50 3.55 -30.28
CA GLY A 382 -18.90 3.75 -30.68
C GLY A 382 -19.89 2.84 -29.93
N VAL A 383 -19.51 2.34 -28.75
CA VAL A 383 -20.42 1.59 -27.86
C VAL A 383 -21.46 2.53 -27.26
N ILE A 384 -21.05 3.77 -26.97
CA ILE A 384 -21.94 4.85 -26.50
C ILE A 384 -22.27 5.73 -27.71
N LYS A 385 -23.39 5.42 -28.40
CA LYS A 385 -23.75 6.13 -29.68
C LYS A 385 -24.82 7.20 -29.52
N ASP A 386 -25.69 7.13 -28.54
CA ASP A 386 -26.87 8.01 -28.42
C ASP A 386 -27.04 8.57 -27.00
N VAL A 387 -25.98 9.14 -26.42
CA VAL A 387 -26.07 9.75 -25.10
C VAL A 387 -26.28 11.26 -25.24
N LYS A 388 -27.22 11.81 -24.46
CA LYS A 388 -27.48 13.25 -24.36
C LYS A 388 -26.31 14.05 -23.75
N PHE A 389 -25.27 13.36 -23.21
CA PHE A 389 -24.17 13.93 -22.47
C PHE A 389 -22.86 13.75 -23.24
N LYS A 390 -21.99 14.76 -23.20
CA LYS A 390 -20.63 14.65 -23.70
C LYS A 390 -19.76 13.87 -22.71
N GLU A 391 -18.64 13.32 -23.18
CA GLU A 391 -17.66 12.58 -22.35
C GLU A 391 -17.28 13.36 -21.08
N GLU A 392 -16.97 14.65 -21.23
CA GLU A 392 -16.57 15.54 -20.12
C GLU A 392 -17.67 15.72 -19.08
N GLU A 393 -18.94 15.75 -19.49
CA GLU A 393 -20.10 15.88 -18.59
C GLU A 393 -20.30 14.61 -17.78
N LEU A 394 -20.05 13.42 -18.36
CA LEU A 394 -20.12 12.14 -17.67
C LEU A 394 -18.98 11.98 -16.68
N ILE A 395 -17.77 12.42 -17.01
CA ILE A 395 -16.63 12.45 -16.09
C ILE A 395 -16.92 13.39 -14.92
N SER A 396 -17.47 14.58 -15.21
CA SER A 396 -17.83 15.54 -14.15
C SER A 396 -18.89 14.98 -13.20
N LEU A 397 -19.92 14.33 -13.75
CA LEU A 397 -20.99 13.69 -12.96
C LEU A 397 -20.45 12.54 -12.09
N PHE A 398 -19.55 11.74 -12.63
CA PHE A 398 -18.91 10.67 -11.88
C PHE A 398 -18.06 11.20 -10.73
N ASN A 399 -17.30 12.26 -10.96
CA ASN A 399 -16.52 12.94 -9.91
C ASN A 399 -17.42 13.53 -8.82
N GLU A 400 -18.59 14.08 -9.18
CA GLU A 400 -19.57 14.58 -8.23
C GLU A 400 -20.16 13.45 -7.37
N VAL A 401 -20.49 12.31 -7.98
CA VAL A 401 -20.99 11.11 -7.27
C VAL A 401 -19.92 10.56 -6.32
N LEU A 402 -18.66 10.47 -6.76
CA LEU A 402 -17.56 10.06 -5.89
C LEU A 402 -17.40 11.02 -4.71
N ALA A 403 -17.40 12.32 -4.96
CA ALA A 403 -17.29 13.33 -3.90
C ALA A 403 -18.42 13.23 -2.88
N LYS A 404 -19.67 13.02 -3.32
CA LYS A 404 -20.84 12.81 -2.45
C LYS A 404 -20.78 11.48 -1.70
N GLY A 405 -20.36 10.40 -2.35
CA GLY A 405 -20.15 9.10 -1.71
C GLY A 405 -19.08 9.12 -0.61
N TYR A 406 -18.01 9.88 -0.79
CA TYR A 406 -16.97 10.10 0.23
C TYR A 406 -17.44 11.01 1.38
N LEU A 407 -18.43 11.88 1.18
CA LEU A 407 -18.98 12.77 2.23
C LEU A 407 -20.07 12.11 3.08
N GLY A 408 -20.55 10.92 2.71
CA GLY A 408 -21.49 10.16 3.55
C GLY A 408 -22.89 10.76 3.64
N GLU A 409 -23.30 11.60 2.69
CA GLU A 409 -24.67 12.12 2.60
C GLU A 409 -25.57 11.23 1.75
N TYR A 410 -25.95 10.07 2.29
CA TYR A 410 -27.22 9.46 1.96
C TYR A 410 -28.17 9.72 3.14
N GLU A 411 -28.95 10.79 3.08
CA GLU A 411 -30.20 10.87 3.82
C GLU A 411 -31.15 9.82 3.25
N ASP A 412 -31.53 8.86 4.08
CA ASP A 412 -32.63 7.93 3.82
C ASP A 412 -33.89 8.75 3.53
N LYS A 413 -34.41 8.62 2.33
CA LYS A 413 -35.79 8.94 2.01
C LYS A 413 -36.54 7.71 1.52
#